data_efe541fdb5afe92fc576462ac7e22275
#
_entry.id   efe541fdb5afe92fc576462ac7e22275
#
_cell.length_a   1.000
_cell.length_b   1.000
_cell.length_c   1.000
_cell.angle_alpha   90.00
_cell.angle_beta   90.00
_cell.angle_gamma   90.00
#
_symmetry.space_group_name_H-M   'P 1'
#
loop_
_entity.id
_entity.type
_entity.pdbx_description
1 polymer ?
#
loop_
_entity_poly.entity_id
_entity_poly.type
_entity_poly.pdbx_seq_one_letter_code
_entity_poly.pdbx_strand_id
1 'polypeptide(L)'
;RICFYKNRKISYGSFSSCDIYFTLDNKEFSLSQLNSEAFSGDHNTQPFFYKFKENTFYYNYFDIPFNKRQISWIYIHEAMPGHHYQLSLEKSLPRSNIKKMFSYRGFGEGYAAYVEEIGYEINAYQNIYDELGKWEWDIIRSVRVSLDVGLNYYNWSDERAMLFWQQHIFGKDDIALREIARMKRWPAQVITYKFGADKILKWKEIFKSKEDFNLKEFHKTILENGSLPFSILEKRLYLSN
;
A
#
# COMPACT_ATOMS: atom_id res chain seq x y z
N ARG A 1 -0.98 -4.93 19.76
CA ARG A 1 -0.86 -6.40 19.49
C ARG A 1 -1.92 -6.77 18.48
N ILE A 2 -1.51 -7.24 17.32
CA ILE A 2 -2.41 -7.83 16.34
C ILE A 2 -2.72 -9.24 16.86
N CYS A 3 -3.95 -9.46 17.33
CA CYS A 3 -4.39 -10.76 17.81
C CYS A 3 -5.31 -11.40 16.77
N PHE A 4 -4.88 -12.52 16.20
CA PHE A 4 -5.74 -13.37 15.40
C PHE A 4 -6.45 -14.37 16.32
N TYR A 5 -7.75 -14.29 16.40
CA TYR A 5 -8.57 -15.27 17.08
C TYR A 5 -9.18 -16.28 16.10
N LYS A 6 -9.28 -17.53 16.55
CA LYS A 6 -9.84 -18.68 15.81
C LYS A 6 -11.26 -18.48 15.25
N ASN A 7 -11.96 -17.41 15.65
CA ASN A 7 -13.34 -17.11 15.28
C ASN A 7 -13.48 -15.77 14.53
N ARG A 8 -12.90 -15.67 13.33
CA ARG A 8 -13.29 -14.74 12.25
C ARG A 8 -13.41 -13.22 12.58
N LYS A 9 -13.07 -12.74 13.76
CA LYS A 9 -13.03 -11.30 14.08
C LYS A 9 -11.66 -10.94 14.64
N ILE A 10 -11.01 -10.00 13.99
CA ILE A 10 -9.76 -9.41 14.48
C ILE A 10 -10.17 -8.13 15.22
N SER A 11 -9.94 -8.07 16.54
CA SER A 11 -10.06 -6.81 17.26
C SER A 11 -8.67 -6.17 17.36
N TYR A 12 -8.56 -4.95 16.89
CA TYR A 12 -7.31 -4.20 16.91
C TYR A 12 -7.21 -3.41 18.19
N GLY A 13 -6.12 -3.63 18.94
CA GLY A 13 -5.71 -2.70 19.98
C GLY A 13 -5.35 -1.35 19.37
N SER A 14 -5.62 -0.27 20.09
CA SER A 14 -5.29 1.08 19.66
C SER A 14 -3.80 1.20 19.29
N PHE A 15 -3.49 1.53 18.05
CA PHE A 15 -2.17 1.95 17.63
C PHE A 15 -1.94 3.39 18.11
N SER A 16 -1.60 3.57 19.39
CA SER A 16 -1.25 4.88 19.94
C SER A 16 -0.06 5.56 19.23
N SER A 17 0.78 4.78 18.57
CA SER A 17 1.93 5.31 17.82
C SER A 17 1.55 5.92 16.46
N CYS A 18 0.45 5.51 15.83
CA CYS A 18 0.02 6.13 14.57
C CYS A 18 -0.44 7.58 14.77
N ASP A 19 -1.01 7.92 15.90
CA ASP A 19 -1.50 9.28 16.18
C ASP A 19 -0.37 10.31 16.20
N ILE A 20 0.86 9.90 16.51
CA ILE A 20 2.03 10.78 16.55
C ILE A 20 2.45 11.21 15.14
N TYR A 21 2.23 10.35 14.14
CA TYR A 21 2.77 10.55 12.79
C TYR A 21 1.72 10.91 11.73
N PHE A 22 0.43 10.71 12.01
CA PHE A 22 -0.62 10.76 11.01
C PHE A 22 -1.88 11.55 11.39
N THR A 23 -2.00 12.14 12.57
CA THR A 23 -3.17 12.95 12.91
C THR A 23 -3.19 14.25 12.13
N LEU A 24 -4.30 14.51 11.45
CA LEU A 24 -4.66 15.86 11.03
C LEU A 24 -5.44 16.52 12.18
N ASP A 25 -5.13 17.79 12.47
CA ASP A 25 -5.83 18.58 13.49
C ASP A 25 -7.25 18.96 13.02
N ASN A 26 -7.97 17.99 12.47
CA ASN A 26 -9.34 18.18 12.04
C ASN A 26 -10.27 17.55 13.07
N LYS A 27 -10.89 18.39 13.89
CA LYS A 27 -11.83 17.98 14.95
C LYS A 27 -13.05 17.19 14.43
N GLU A 28 -13.31 17.23 13.13
CA GLU A 28 -14.43 16.52 12.49
C GLU A 28 -14.02 15.15 11.92
N PHE A 29 -12.71 14.82 11.89
CA PHE A 29 -12.25 13.55 11.37
C PHE A 29 -12.31 12.47 12.46
N SER A 30 -13.23 11.53 12.30
CA SER A 30 -13.23 10.29 13.07
C SER A 30 -13.02 9.10 12.14
N LEU A 31 -12.02 8.28 12.46
CA LEU A 31 -11.78 7.06 11.75
C LEU A 31 -12.85 6.02 12.15
N SER A 32 -13.63 5.54 11.17
CA SER A 32 -14.59 4.49 11.42
C SER A 32 -13.88 3.17 11.75
N GLN A 33 -14.52 2.33 12.57
CA GLN A 33 -13.97 1.04 12.93
C GLN A 33 -13.75 0.18 11.68
N LEU A 34 -12.53 -0.34 11.52
CA LEU A 34 -12.20 -1.28 10.46
C LEU A 34 -12.67 -2.68 10.83
N ASN A 35 -13.43 -3.30 9.93
CA ASN A 35 -13.76 -4.73 10.00
C ASN A 35 -12.75 -5.56 9.21
N SER A 36 -12.69 -6.85 9.49
CA SER A 36 -11.89 -7.78 8.69
C SER A 36 -12.61 -9.10 8.53
N GLU A 37 -12.53 -9.67 7.33
CA GLU A 37 -13.16 -10.95 6.97
C GLU A 37 -12.17 -11.85 6.24
N ALA A 38 -12.14 -13.11 6.67
CA ALA A 38 -11.44 -14.18 5.97
C ALA A 38 -12.40 -14.84 4.98
N PHE A 39 -11.90 -15.13 3.80
CA PHE A 39 -12.63 -15.94 2.83
C PHE A 39 -11.69 -16.92 2.13
N SER A 40 -12.25 -17.98 1.56
CA SER A 40 -11.54 -18.85 0.64
C SER A 40 -12.07 -18.63 -0.76
N GLY A 41 -11.23 -18.15 -1.64
CA GLY A 41 -11.50 -17.97 -3.06
C GLY A 41 -10.53 -18.79 -3.91
N ASP A 42 -10.81 -18.90 -5.19
CA ASP A 42 -9.92 -19.55 -6.13
C ASP A 42 -8.60 -18.79 -6.28
N HIS A 43 -7.62 -19.41 -6.94
CA HIS A 43 -6.29 -18.81 -7.15
C HIS A 43 -6.29 -17.59 -8.09
N ASN A 44 -7.39 -17.30 -8.78
CA ASN A 44 -7.55 -16.10 -9.62
C ASN A 44 -8.07 -14.91 -8.80
N THR A 45 -8.55 -15.14 -7.58
CA THR A 45 -9.02 -14.10 -6.67
C THR A 45 -7.82 -13.38 -6.05
N GLN A 46 -7.95 -12.07 -5.82
CA GLN A 46 -6.91 -11.31 -5.12
C GLN A 46 -6.67 -11.86 -3.71
N PRO A 47 -5.41 -11.96 -3.27
CA PRO A 47 -5.11 -12.46 -1.92
C PRO A 47 -5.61 -11.52 -0.83
N PHE A 48 -5.61 -10.21 -1.09
CA PHE A 48 -6.01 -9.18 -0.14
C PHE A 48 -6.65 -8.02 -0.86
N PHE A 49 -7.63 -7.36 -0.24
CA PHE A 49 -8.18 -6.10 -0.70
C PHE A 49 -8.99 -5.41 0.39
N TYR A 50 -9.03 -4.08 0.35
CA TYR A 50 -9.88 -3.27 1.19
C TYR A 50 -11.10 -2.77 0.42
N LYS A 51 -12.30 -2.99 0.96
CA LYS A 51 -13.54 -2.42 0.41
C LYS A 51 -13.96 -1.21 1.22
N PHE A 52 -13.68 -0.04 0.71
CA PHE A 52 -13.95 1.23 1.38
C PHE A 52 -15.44 1.40 1.76
N LYS A 53 -16.36 1.04 0.86
CA LYS A 53 -17.81 1.17 1.12
C LYS A 53 -18.30 0.30 2.28
N GLU A 54 -17.67 -0.84 2.48
CA GLU A 54 -18.00 -1.80 3.53
C GLU A 54 -17.14 -1.60 4.78
N ASN A 55 -16.15 -0.73 4.70
CA ASN A 55 -15.14 -0.52 5.73
C ASN A 55 -14.51 -1.84 6.20
N THR A 56 -14.23 -2.73 5.25
CA THR A 56 -13.79 -4.10 5.54
C THR A 56 -12.55 -4.46 4.74
N PHE A 57 -11.58 -5.01 5.45
CA PHE A 57 -10.40 -5.63 4.88
C PHE A 57 -10.67 -7.12 4.68
N TYR A 58 -10.52 -7.59 3.45
CA TYR A 58 -10.71 -8.98 3.06
C TYR A 58 -9.37 -9.65 2.86
N TYR A 59 -9.20 -10.88 3.37
CA TYR A 59 -8.04 -11.70 3.09
C TYR A 59 -8.43 -13.11 2.66
N ASN A 60 -7.78 -13.57 1.58
CA ASN A 60 -7.99 -14.89 1.01
C ASN A 60 -6.92 -15.84 1.53
N TYR A 61 -7.31 -16.94 2.14
CA TYR A 61 -6.39 -17.94 2.65
C TYR A 61 -6.22 -19.15 1.71
N PHE A 62 -6.93 -19.19 0.57
CA PHE A 62 -6.79 -20.23 -0.47
C PHE A 62 -6.81 -21.67 0.09
N ASP A 63 -7.58 -21.92 1.15
CA ASP A 63 -7.66 -23.19 1.90
C ASP A 63 -6.31 -23.70 2.46
N ILE A 64 -5.32 -22.84 2.56
CA ILE A 64 -4.02 -23.13 3.18
C ILE A 64 -3.82 -22.30 4.45
N PRO A 65 -2.95 -22.74 5.39
CA PRO A 65 -2.61 -21.93 6.55
C PRO A 65 -2.05 -20.57 6.14
N PHE A 66 -2.59 -19.50 6.71
CA PHE A 66 -2.16 -18.15 6.43
C PHE A 66 -0.71 -17.92 6.89
N ASN A 67 0.12 -17.39 6.00
CA ASN A 67 1.51 -17.07 6.35
C ASN A 67 1.57 -15.83 7.24
N LYS A 68 1.87 -16.01 8.52
CA LYS A 68 1.93 -14.93 9.52
C LYS A 68 2.92 -13.80 9.18
N ARG A 69 3.97 -14.08 8.40
CA ARG A 69 4.91 -13.05 7.92
C ARG A 69 4.24 -11.96 7.09
N GLN A 70 3.08 -12.27 6.50
CA GLN A 70 2.36 -11.33 5.65
C GLN A 70 1.48 -10.34 6.43
N ILE A 71 1.29 -10.55 7.74
CA ILE A 71 0.29 -9.84 8.52
C ILE A 71 0.61 -8.36 8.67
N SER A 72 1.80 -8.04 9.15
CA SER A 72 2.16 -6.67 9.56
C SER A 72 2.17 -5.72 8.37
N TRP A 73 2.87 -6.05 7.29
CA TRP A 73 2.95 -5.17 6.13
C TRP A 73 1.60 -5.03 5.40
N ILE A 74 0.79 -6.12 5.30
CA ILE A 74 -0.54 -6.06 4.71
C ILE A 74 -1.46 -5.17 5.55
N TYR A 75 -1.40 -5.31 6.87
CA TYR A 75 -2.22 -4.50 7.75
C TYR A 75 -1.93 -3.01 7.57
N ILE A 76 -0.66 -2.59 7.57
CA ILE A 76 -0.33 -1.18 7.39
C ILE A 76 -0.62 -0.69 5.98
N HIS A 77 -0.58 -1.55 4.96
CA HIS A 77 -0.97 -1.23 3.60
C HIS A 77 -2.48 -1.00 3.46
N GLU A 78 -3.28 -1.96 3.89
CA GLU A 78 -4.72 -1.96 3.69
C GLU A 78 -5.49 -1.16 4.77
N ALA A 79 -4.98 -1.15 5.99
CA ALA A 79 -5.65 -0.55 7.15
C ALA A 79 -5.01 0.79 7.56
N MET A 80 -4.23 0.77 8.65
CA MET A 80 -3.65 1.94 9.29
C MET A 80 -2.11 1.88 9.23
N PRO A 81 -1.47 2.90 8.66
CA PRO A 81 -1.98 4.16 8.11
C PRO A 81 -2.26 4.12 6.59
N GLY A 82 -2.46 2.97 5.99
CA GLY A 82 -2.63 2.76 4.55
C GLY A 82 -3.99 3.17 3.97
N HIS A 83 -4.55 2.31 3.11
CA HIS A 83 -5.76 2.62 2.33
C HIS A 83 -6.96 3.05 3.17
N HIS A 84 -7.25 2.35 4.28
CA HIS A 84 -8.39 2.72 5.13
C HIS A 84 -8.26 4.16 5.66
N TYR A 85 -7.09 4.51 6.20
CA TYR A 85 -6.83 5.85 6.71
C TYR A 85 -6.88 6.90 5.59
N GLN A 86 -6.13 6.69 4.50
CA GLN A 86 -6.03 7.61 3.37
C GLN A 86 -7.40 7.90 2.74
N LEU A 87 -8.21 6.87 2.48
CA LEU A 87 -9.51 7.03 1.85
C LEU A 87 -10.55 7.64 2.82
N SER A 88 -10.50 7.30 4.11
CA SER A 88 -11.37 7.90 5.13
C SER A 88 -11.09 9.38 5.29
N LEU A 89 -9.80 9.75 5.35
CA LEU A 89 -9.39 11.15 5.37
C LEU A 89 -9.84 11.87 4.09
N GLU A 90 -9.56 11.31 2.93
CA GLU A 90 -9.92 11.90 1.64
C GLU A 90 -11.43 12.16 1.52
N LYS A 91 -12.26 11.30 2.11
CA LYS A 91 -13.71 11.49 2.17
C LYS A 91 -14.12 12.66 3.05
N SER A 92 -13.40 12.94 4.13
CA SER A 92 -13.67 14.05 5.05
C SER A 92 -13.24 15.41 4.51
N LEU A 93 -12.35 15.44 3.52
CA LEU A 93 -11.82 16.69 2.96
C LEU A 93 -12.87 17.42 2.09
N PRO A 94 -12.90 18.76 2.16
CA PRO A 94 -13.71 19.56 1.26
C PRO A 94 -13.14 19.52 -0.15
N ARG A 95 -13.74 18.71 -1.03
CA ARG A 95 -13.30 18.54 -2.42
C ARG A 95 -14.38 19.04 -3.39
N SER A 96 -13.95 19.75 -4.44
CA SER A 96 -14.83 20.11 -5.56
C SER A 96 -15.36 18.84 -6.25
N ASN A 97 -16.51 18.97 -6.92
CA ASN A 97 -17.09 17.84 -7.67
C ASN A 97 -16.14 17.30 -8.73
N ILE A 98 -15.36 18.17 -9.36
CA ILE A 98 -14.33 17.76 -10.34
C ILE A 98 -13.28 16.88 -9.66
N LYS A 99 -12.74 17.28 -8.52
CA LYS A 99 -11.76 16.46 -7.78
C LYS A 99 -12.30 15.08 -7.37
N LYS A 100 -13.60 14.98 -7.07
CA LYS A 100 -14.25 13.72 -6.71
C LYS A 100 -14.36 12.73 -7.88
N MET A 101 -14.27 13.21 -9.11
CA MET A 101 -14.36 12.38 -10.32
C MET A 101 -13.05 11.68 -10.66
N PHE A 102 -11.92 12.15 -10.10
CA PHE A 102 -10.60 11.61 -10.41
C PHE A 102 -10.03 10.82 -9.24
N SER A 103 -9.40 9.70 -9.58
CA SER A 103 -8.63 8.88 -8.66
C SER A 103 -7.29 8.57 -9.31
N TYR A 104 -6.21 8.79 -8.57
CA TYR A 104 -4.85 8.58 -9.08
C TYR A 104 -4.26 7.36 -8.38
N ARG A 105 -4.31 6.20 -9.06
CA ARG A 105 -3.81 4.94 -8.52
C ARG A 105 -2.35 5.00 -8.10
N GLY A 106 -1.52 5.74 -8.85
CA GLY A 106 -0.13 5.97 -8.46
C GLY A 106 0.02 6.62 -7.09
N PHE A 107 -0.89 7.53 -6.73
CA PHE A 107 -0.94 8.09 -5.39
C PHE A 107 -1.46 7.07 -4.36
N GLY A 108 -2.62 6.46 -4.58
CA GLY A 108 -3.23 5.55 -3.61
C GLY A 108 -2.34 4.34 -3.30
N GLU A 109 -1.98 3.56 -4.32
CA GLU A 109 -1.12 2.39 -4.16
C GLU A 109 0.32 2.77 -3.74
N GLY A 110 0.82 3.89 -4.27
CA GLY A 110 2.12 4.40 -3.91
C GLY A 110 2.20 4.85 -2.45
N TYR A 111 1.16 5.51 -1.94
CA TYR A 111 1.08 5.88 -0.53
C TYR A 111 0.98 4.64 0.37
N ALA A 112 0.13 3.68 0.02
CA ALA A 112 0.00 2.44 0.79
C ALA A 112 1.31 1.62 0.79
N ALA A 113 2.05 1.59 -0.31
CA ALA A 113 3.38 0.98 -0.35
C ALA A 113 4.44 1.81 0.39
N TYR A 114 4.35 3.14 0.38
CA TYR A 114 5.22 4.01 1.15
C TYR A 114 5.09 3.79 2.67
N VAL A 115 3.88 3.61 3.19
CA VAL A 115 3.70 3.38 4.63
C VAL A 115 4.29 2.04 5.08
N GLU A 116 4.41 1.06 4.20
CA GLU A 116 5.16 -0.16 4.50
C GLU A 116 6.65 0.11 4.70
N GLU A 117 7.24 1.02 3.91
CA GLU A 117 8.66 1.38 4.05
C GLU A 117 8.95 2.05 5.40
N ILE A 118 8.02 2.85 5.91
CA ILE A 118 8.16 3.49 7.22
C ILE A 118 7.64 2.62 8.38
N GLY A 119 7.29 1.38 8.11
CA GLY A 119 6.77 0.44 9.13
C GLY A 119 7.68 0.28 10.35
N TYR A 120 8.99 0.44 10.19
CA TYR A 120 9.95 0.50 11.30
C TYR A 120 9.77 1.75 12.17
N GLU A 121 9.63 2.90 11.54
CA GLU A 121 9.48 4.18 12.24
C GLU A 121 8.21 4.23 13.08
N ILE A 122 7.13 3.58 12.59
CA ILE A 122 5.84 3.49 13.29
C ILE A 122 5.73 2.23 14.17
N ASN A 123 6.83 1.48 14.35
CA ASN A 123 6.89 0.27 15.18
C ASN A 123 5.87 -0.82 14.79
N ALA A 124 5.59 -0.96 13.50
CA ALA A 124 4.68 -1.98 12.97
C ALA A 124 5.36 -3.35 12.85
N TYR A 125 6.67 -3.39 12.64
CA TYR A 125 7.46 -4.62 12.55
C TYR A 125 8.07 -4.95 13.90
N GLN A 126 7.59 -6.03 14.52
CA GLN A 126 7.95 -6.41 15.88
C GLN A 126 9.06 -7.48 15.94
N ASN A 127 9.33 -8.12 14.82
CA ASN A 127 10.30 -9.19 14.72
C ASN A 127 10.78 -9.39 13.28
N ILE A 128 11.86 -10.16 13.12
CA ILE A 128 12.48 -10.41 11.81
C ILE A 128 11.54 -11.09 10.79
N TYR A 129 10.53 -11.81 11.22
CA TYR A 129 9.59 -12.45 10.29
C TYR A 129 8.63 -11.43 9.67
N ASP A 130 8.24 -10.39 10.41
CA ASP A 130 7.45 -9.27 9.89
C ASP A 130 8.26 -8.54 8.81
N GLU A 131 9.53 -8.29 9.08
CA GLU A 131 10.46 -7.67 8.13
C GLU A 131 10.64 -8.53 6.88
N LEU A 132 10.85 -9.83 7.06
CA LEU A 132 11.02 -10.75 5.95
C LEU A 132 9.80 -10.76 5.03
N GLY A 133 8.59 -10.72 5.58
CA GLY A 133 7.35 -10.64 4.81
C GLY A 133 7.26 -9.35 3.99
N LYS A 134 7.64 -8.21 4.56
CA LYS A 134 7.74 -6.93 3.85
C LYS A 134 8.74 -7.01 2.70
N TRP A 135 9.94 -7.52 2.95
CA TRP A 135 10.99 -7.61 1.93
C TRP A 135 10.65 -8.60 0.81
N GLU A 136 9.99 -9.71 1.11
CA GLU A 136 9.48 -10.65 0.09
C GLU A 136 8.57 -9.92 -0.92
N TRP A 137 7.67 -9.08 -0.43
CA TRP A 137 6.75 -8.35 -1.31
C TRP A 137 7.38 -7.13 -1.98
N ASP A 138 8.34 -6.49 -1.37
CA ASP A 138 9.09 -5.41 -2.01
C ASP A 138 9.89 -5.90 -3.22
N ILE A 139 10.52 -7.09 -3.11
CA ILE A 139 11.19 -7.74 -4.24
C ILE A 139 10.18 -8.06 -5.35
N ILE A 140 9.04 -8.66 -5.00
CA ILE A 140 7.97 -8.98 -5.97
C ILE A 140 7.52 -7.71 -6.69
N ARG A 141 7.28 -6.62 -5.97
CA ARG A 141 6.88 -5.33 -6.56
C ARG A 141 7.95 -4.77 -7.49
N SER A 142 9.20 -4.87 -7.12
CA SER A 142 10.33 -4.40 -7.94
C SER A 142 10.46 -5.21 -9.24
N VAL A 143 10.37 -6.53 -9.16
CA VAL A 143 10.40 -7.43 -10.34
C VAL A 143 9.21 -7.16 -11.26
N ARG A 144 8.01 -6.92 -10.71
CA ARG A 144 6.81 -6.61 -11.49
C ARG A 144 6.96 -5.34 -12.34
N VAL A 145 7.72 -4.34 -11.90
CA VAL A 145 7.99 -3.13 -12.71
C VAL A 145 8.66 -3.49 -14.02
N SER A 146 9.71 -4.29 -13.96
CA SER A 146 10.44 -4.73 -15.16
C SER A 146 9.61 -5.68 -16.03
N LEU A 147 8.83 -6.55 -15.41
CA LEU A 147 7.95 -7.48 -16.14
C LEU A 147 6.84 -6.77 -16.87
N ASP A 148 6.19 -5.79 -16.26
CA ASP A 148 5.12 -5.02 -16.90
C ASP A 148 5.63 -4.29 -18.14
N VAL A 149 6.78 -3.62 -18.03
CA VAL A 149 7.44 -2.99 -19.18
C VAL A 149 7.85 -4.02 -20.21
N GLY A 150 8.39 -5.15 -19.78
CA GLY A 150 8.76 -6.26 -20.67
C GLY A 150 7.58 -6.76 -21.49
N LEU A 151 6.49 -7.08 -20.82
CA LEU A 151 5.28 -7.64 -21.44
C LEU A 151 4.56 -6.61 -22.33
N ASN A 152 4.34 -5.39 -21.82
CA ASN A 152 3.42 -4.44 -22.45
C ASN A 152 4.12 -3.43 -23.38
N TYR A 153 5.42 -3.19 -23.23
CA TYR A 153 6.18 -2.29 -24.07
C TYR A 153 7.14 -3.03 -25.00
N TYR A 154 7.87 -4.05 -24.49
CA TYR A 154 8.83 -4.81 -25.28
C TYR A 154 8.25 -6.10 -25.87
N ASN A 155 6.96 -6.37 -25.68
CA ASN A 155 6.27 -7.56 -26.21
C ASN A 155 6.96 -8.88 -25.85
N TRP A 156 7.40 -9.01 -24.58
CA TRP A 156 7.95 -10.29 -24.12
C TRP A 156 6.89 -11.38 -24.15
N SER A 157 7.32 -12.60 -24.52
CA SER A 157 6.47 -13.78 -24.32
C SER A 157 6.30 -14.12 -22.85
N ASP A 158 5.29 -14.93 -22.53
CA ASP A 158 5.04 -15.39 -21.17
C ASP A 158 6.22 -16.24 -20.64
N GLU A 159 6.85 -17.03 -21.53
CA GLU A 159 8.03 -17.82 -21.18
C GLU A 159 9.21 -16.92 -20.81
N ARG A 160 9.45 -15.85 -21.58
CA ARG A 160 10.50 -14.87 -21.26
C ARG A 160 10.22 -14.17 -19.93
N ALA A 161 8.98 -13.77 -19.68
CA ALA A 161 8.57 -13.16 -18.44
C ALA A 161 8.75 -14.12 -17.25
N MET A 162 8.38 -15.38 -17.40
CA MET A 162 8.59 -16.42 -16.38
C MET A 162 10.07 -16.64 -16.09
N LEU A 163 10.93 -16.75 -17.13
CA LEU A 163 12.37 -16.88 -16.95
C LEU A 163 12.97 -15.68 -16.19
N PHE A 164 12.53 -14.46 -16.52
CA PHE A 164 12.97 -13.27 -15.80
C PHE A 164 12.54 -13.32 -14.32
N TRP A 165 11.31 -13.74 -14.04
CA TRP A 165 10.83 -13.93 -12.67
C TRP A 165 11.72 -14.93 -11.90
N GLN A 166 11.95 -16.11 -12.46
CA GLN A 166 12.71 -17.19 -11.84
C GLN A 166 14.17 -16.83 -11.56
N GLN A 167 14.76 -15.90 -12.34
CA GLN A 167 16.10 -15.36 -12.09
C GLN A 167 16.18 -14.51 -10.81
N HIS A 168 15.05 -13.94 -10.35
CA HIS A 168 15.01 -13.00 -9.24
C HIS A 168 14.22 -13.51 -8.04
N ILE A 169 13.26 -14.41 -8.26
CA ILE A 169 12.34 -14.92 -7.25
C ILE A 169 12.26 -16.43 -7.34
N PHE A 170 12.74 -17.10 -6.32
CA PHE A 170 12.77 -18.55 -6.27
C PHE A 170 11.50 -19.14 -5.60
N GLY A 171 10.97 -20.23 -6.18
CA GLY A 171 9.92 -21.04 -5.55
C GLY A 171 8.54 -20.37 -5.42
N LYS A 172 8.23 -19.38 -6.27
CA LYS A 172 6.94 -18.67 -6.29
C LYS A 172 6.36 -18.55 -7.72
N ASP A 173 6.45 -19.60 -8.49
CA ASP A 173 6.01 -19.62 -9.89
C ASP A 173 4.49 -19.49 -10.03
N ASP A 174 3.74 -19.96 -9.04
CA ASP A 174 2.30 -19.77 -8.96
C ASP A 174 1.91 -18.27 -8.86
N ILE A 175 2.70 -17.49 -8.13
CA ILE A 175 2.53 -16.03 -8.07
C ILE A 175 2.89 -15.42 -9.41
N ALA A 176 3.99 -15.86 -10.05
CA ALA A 176 4.40 -15.37 -11.36
C ALA A 176 3.31 -15.50 -12.41
N LEU A 177 2.69 -16.67 -12.51
CA LEU A 177 1.60 -16.92 -13.47
C LEU A 177 0.43 -15.97 -13.27
N ARG A 178 0.00 -15.76 -12.03
CA ARG A 178 -1.08 -14.81 -11.71
C ARG A 178 -0.70 -13.36 -12.03
N GLU A 179 0.52 -12.95 -11.71
CA GLU A 179 0.99 -11.59 -11.95
C GLU A 179 1.21 -11.30 -13.44
N ILE A 180 1.73 -12.23 -14.22
CA ILE A 180 1.85 -12.11 -15.67
C ILE A 180 0.46 -11.92 -16.32
N ALA A 181 -0.51 -12.76 -15.94
CA ALA A 181 -1.88 -12.63 -16.42
C ALA A 181 -2.52 -11.29 -15.99
N ARG A 182 -2.23 -10.82 -14.77
CA ARG A 182 -2.70 -9.51 -14.27
C ARG A 182 -2.11 -8.34 -15.06
N MET A 183 -0.80 -8.34 -15.30
CA MET A 183 -0.12 -7.28 -16.03
C MET A 183 -0.60 -7.16 -17.49
N LYS A 184 -0.91 -8.27 -18.13
CA LYS A 184 -1.51 -8.28 -19.48
C LYS A 184 -2.93 -7.71 -19.50
N ARG A 185 -3.73 -7.95 -18.44
CA ARG A 185 -5.09 -7.37 -18.32
C ARG A 185 -5.07 -5.89 -17.90
N TRP A 186 -4.09 -5.49 -17.14
CA TRP A 186 -3.98 -4.16 -16.56
C TRP A 186 -2.57 -3.59 -16.71
N PRO A 187 -2.19 -3.18 -17.92
CA PRO A 187 -0.88 -2.57 -18.15
C PRO A 187 -0.60 -1.40 -17.21
N ALA A 188 0.63 -1.32 -16.74
CA ALA A 188 1.14 -0.28 -15.83
C ALA A 188 0.53 -0.22 -14.42
N GLN A 189 -0.48 -1.04 -14.09
CA GLN A 189 -1.10 -0.98 -12.76
C GLN A 189 -0.11 -1.42 -11.66
N VAL A 190 0.66 -2.47 -11.89
CA VAL A 190 1.62 -2.97 -10.89
C VAL A 190 2.81 -2.03 -10.66
N ILE A 191 3.09 -1.13 -11.60
CA ILE A 191 4.14 -0.11 -11.48
C ILE A 191 3.78 0.94 -10.43
N THR A 192 2.50 1.20 -10.22
CA THR A 192 2.01 2.28 -9.35
C THR A 192 2.48 2.14 -7.90
N TYR A 193 2.64 0.92 -7.41
CA TYR A 193 3.11 0.63 -6.05
C TYR A 193 4.52 1.17 -5.81
N LYS A 194 5.48 0.60 -6.54
CA LYS A 194 6.90 0.91 -6.34
C LYS A 194 7.23 2.33 -6.78
N PHE A 195 6.75 2.75 -7.96
CA PHE A 195 6.96 4.10 -8.46
C PHE A 195 6.43 5.16 -7.49
N GLY A 196 5.22 4.96 -6.95
CA GLY A 196 4.62 5.92 -6.04
C GLY A 196 5.32 5.96 -4.69
N ALA A 197 5.67 4.80 -4.11
CA ALA A 197 6.43 4.73 -2.87
C ALA A 197 7.79 5.41 -3.01
N ASP A 198 8.53 5.13 -4.08
CA ASP A 198 9.84 5.73 -4.34
C ASP A 198 9.77 7.26 -4.49
N LYS A 199 8.70 7.78 -5.11
CA LYS A 199 8.47 9.23 -5.20
C LYS A 199 8.26 9.86 -3.83
N ILE A 200 7.40 9.27 -3.00
CA ILE A 200 7.11 9.79 -1.66
C ILE A 200 8.34 9.69 -0.75
N LEU A 201 9.09 8.57 -0.83
CA LEU A 201 10.34 8.40 -0.09
C LEU A 201 11.37 9.47 -0.47
N LYS A 202 11.55 9.76 -1.77
CA LYS A 202 12.44 10.81 -2.23
C LYS A 202 12.06 12.18 -1.67
N TRP A 203 10.77 12.51 -1.66
CA TRP A 203 10.30 13.76 -1.06
C TRP A 203 10.57 13.78 0.45
N LYS A 204 10.30 12.67 1.15
CA LYS A 204 10.60 12.57 2.58
C LYS A 204 12.08 12.84 2.87
N GLU A 205 12.99 12.24 2.11
CA GLU A 205 14.44 12.47 2.30
C GLU A 205 14.86 13.93 2.02
N ILE A 206 14.28 14.57 1.00
CA ILE A 206 14.50 16.00 0.74
C ILE A 206 13.99 16.85 1.91
N PHE A 207 12.81 16.55 2.45
CA PHE A 207 12.26 17.27 3.59
C PHE A 207 13.04 17.02 4.88
N LYS A 208 13.51 15.80 5.09
CA LYS A 208 14.30 15.39 6.26
C LYS A 208 15.65 16.13 6.35
N SER A 209 16.17 16.66 5.24
CA SER A 209 17.38 17.48 5.24
C SER A 209 17.17 18.89 5.80
N LYS A 210 15.94 19.32 6.09
CA LYS A 210 15.61 20.61 6.68
C LYS A 210 15.69 20.55 8.20
N GLU A 211 16.16 21.63 8.84
CA GLU A 211 16.31 21.70 10.30
C GLU A 211 15.02 21.45 11.08
N ASP A 212 13.87 21.87 10.50
CA ASP A 212 12.54 21.78 11.14
C ASP A 212 11.74 20.57 10.66
N PHE A 213 12.37 19.51 10.19
CA PHE A 213 11.62 18.35 9.68
C PHE A 213 10.70 17.75 10.72
N ASN A 214 9.42 17.69 10.38
CA ASN A 214 8.39 17.02 11.14
C ASN A 214 7.65 16.02 10.25
N LEU A 215 7.72 14.73 10.59
CA LEU A 215 7.12 13.67 9.78
C LEU A 215 5.59 13.79 9.70
N LYS A 216 4.93 14.26 10.77
CA LYS A 216 3.49 14.48 10.81
C LYS A 216 3.07 15.59 9.84
N GLU A 217 3.79 16.72 9.82
CA GLU A 217 3.52 17.81 8.88
C GLU A 217 3.80 17.40 7.42
N PHE A 218 4.84 16.60 7.20
CA PHE A 218 5.10 16.01 5.89
C PHE A 218 3.93 15.15 5.40
N HIS A 219 3.42 14.24 6.25
CA HIS A 219 2.27 13.41 5.90
C HIS A 219 1.00 14.24 5.70
N LYS A 220 0.78 15.26 6.53
CA LYS A 220 -0.34 16.19 6.37
C LYS A 220 -0.30 16.86 4.99
N THR A 221 0.84 17.42 4.59
CA THR A 221 1.01 18.08 3.29
C THR A 221 0.72 17.14 2.11
N ILE A 222 1.11 15.88 2.22
CA ILE A 222 0.82 14.87 1.18
C ILE A 222 -0.68 14.55 1.12
N LEU A 223 -1.34 14.41 2.26
CA LEU A 223 -2.69 13.85 2.36
C LEU A 223 -3.82 14.91 2.33
N GLU A 224 -3.58 16.13 2.81
CA GLU A 224 -4.61 17.17 3.02
C GLU A 224 -5.37 17.60 1.77
N ASN A 225 -4.84 17.28 0.59
CA ASN A 225 -5.48 17.60 -0.68
C ASN A 225 -6.16 16.40 -1.35
N GLY A 226 -6.12 15.24 -0.71
CA GLY A 226 -6.58 13.98 -1.28
C GLY A 226 -5.70 13.50 -2.44
N SER A 227 -6.20 12.53 -3.19
CA SER A 227 -5.49 11.95 -4.33
C SER A 227 -5.21 12.97 -5.43
N LEU A 228 -3.93 13.19 -5.75
CA LEU A 228 -3.47 14.10 -6.80
C LEU A 228 -2.40 13.43 -7.67
N PRO A 229 -2.25 13.88 -8.94
CA PRO A 229 -1.08 13.50 -9.73
C PRO A 229 0.22 13.91 -9.03
N PHE A 230 1.24 13.07 -9.07
CA PHE A 230 2.53 13.37 -8.42
C PHE A 230 3.15 14.69 -8.88
N SER A 231 3.01 15.06 -10.14
CA SER A 231 3.51 16.35 -10.64
C SER A 231 2.84 17.57 -10.01
N ILE A 232 1.58 17.44 -9.62
CA ILE A 232 0.85 18.49 -8.90
C ILE A 232 1.23 18.50 -7.43
N LEU A 233 1.30 17.32 -6.82
CA LEU A 233 1.69 17.17 -5.42
C LEU A 233 3.12 17.69 -5.20
N GLU A 234 4.04 17.34 -6.08
CA GLU A 234 5.44 17.80 -6.03
C GLU A 234 5.53 19.34 -6.08
N LYS A 235 4.79 19.98 -7.00
CA LYS A 235 4.74 21.44 -7.05
C LYS A 235 4.22 22.05 -5.74
N ARG A 236 3.23 21.45 -5.11
CA ARG A 236 2.71 21.93 -3.82
C ARG A 236 3.74 21.77 -2.70
N LEU A 237 4.41 20.63 -2.64
CA LEU A 237 5.44 20.36 -1.65
C LEU A 237 6.59 21.40 -1.72
N TYR A 238 6.94 21.86 -2.93
CA TYR A 238 8.00 22.87 -3.11
C TYR A 238 7.51 24.31 -2.99
N LEU A 239 6.22 24.58 -3.17
CA LEU A 239 5.64 25.93 -3.02
C LEU A 239 5.20 26.23 -1.58
N SER A 240 5.04 25.21 -0.74
CA SER A 240 4.66 25.36 0.67
C SER A 240 5.88 25.62 1.58
N ASN A 241 7.03 25.83 0.99
CA ASN A 241 8.31 26.12 1.59
C ASN A 241 8.90 27.37 0.93
#